data_e431cefd4f7eda98653c63ac1e7de852
#
_entry.id   e431cefd4f7eda98653c63ac1e7de852
#
_cell.length_a   1.000
_cell.length_b   1.000
_cell.length_c   1.000
_cell.angle_alpha   90.00
_cell.angle_beta   90.00
_cell.angle_gamma   90.00
#
_symmetry.space_group_name_H-M   'P 1'
#
loop_
_entity.id
_entity.type
_entity.pdbx_description
1 polymer ?
#
loop_
_entity_poly.entity_id
_entity_poly.type
_entity_poly.pdbx_seq_one_letter_code
_entity_poly.pdbx_strand_id
1 'polypeptide(L)'
;MFDTARIDHTGDVHVFAMREKGCAVRDVVWAEFHSPAGRLVRRPVSQLLREALEEREPVWKPVQYRGKQAIATWWRPAGAARHAGCATLEALAAARALEFDPEVATFTAWPVRLSWADGGGTHVPDFFARLADGRARLVVRAPGGTASGDWPEVLPLLDAAGRQAGWQVRVHTPADTSVAEAENRRRLSRYRHARLADAEAARLLHAAFATPRPLTEGVAATGLPELSALAQAHHLIWKQDLRIDWNLPFVPARSLVWTSTASRAMA
;
A
#
# COMPACT_ATOMS: atom_id res chain seq x y z
N MET A 1 -23.95 23.54 -4.76
CA MET A 1 -23.31 23.63 -3.43
C MET A 1 -22.50 22.37 -3.29
N PHE A 2 -21.19 22.47 -3.51
CA PHE A 2 -20.29 21.31 -3.64
C PHE A 2 -19.90 20.85 -2.24
N ASP A 3 -20.28 19.62 -1.91
CA ASP A 3 -19.87 18.98 -0.65
C ASP A 3 -18.46 18.42 -0.82
N THR A 4 -17.55 18.91 -0.01
CA THR A 4 -16.13 18.58 -0.09
C THR A 4 -15.90 17.29 0.69
N ALA A 5 -15.53 16.21 0.00
CA ALA A 5 -15.01 15.02 0.66
C ALA A 5 -13.78 15.41 1.49
N ARG A 6 -13.82 15.14 2.78
CA ARG A 6 -12.70 15.38 3.69
C ARG A 6 -11.89 14.09 3.82
N ILE A 7 -10.62 14.17 3.49
CA ILE A 7 -9.63 13.11 3.74
C ILE A 7 -9.08 13.36 5.14
N ASP A 8 -9.10 12.37 6.01
CA ASP A 8 -8.51 12.48 7.33
C ASP A 8 -6.98 12.30 7.31
N HIS A 9 -6.33 12.50 8.46
CA HIS A 9 -4.87 12.39 8.59
C HIS A 9 -4.32 10.96 8.35
N THR A 10 -5.18 9.95 8.22
CA THR A 10 -4.80 8.57 7.94
C THR A 10 -4.96 8.21 6.47
N GLY A 11 -5.52 9.13 5.65
CA GLY A 11 -5.80 8.90 4.24
C GLY A 11 -7.07 8.07 4.00
N ASP A 12 -7.86 7.82 5.04
CA ASP A 12 -9.16 7.16 4.91
C ASP A 12 -10.23 8.18 4.48
N VAL A 13 -11.05 7.77 3.50
CA VAL A 13 -12.13 8.62 2.98
C VAL A 13 -13.40 8.33 3.76
N HIS A 14 -13.79 9.28 4.62
CA HIS A 14 -15.10 9.30 5.23
C HIS A 14 -15.99 10.28 4.46
N VAL A 15 -16.78 9.76 3.53
CA VAL A 15 -17.81 10.56 2.85
C VAL A 15 -19.05 10.60 3.72
N PHE A 16 -19.30 11.72 4.37
CA PHE A 16 -20.58 11.97 5.04
C PHE A 16 -21.64 12.25 3.98
N ALA A 17 -22.45 11.24 3.66
CA ALA A 17 -23.55 11.40 2.73
C ALA A 17 -24.70 12.18 3.38
N MET A 18 -24.94 13.40 2.94
CA MET A 18 -26.25 14.02 3.05
C MET A 18 -27.18 13.36 2.02
N ARG A 19 -28.20 12.71 2.54
CA ARG A 19 -29.20 11.94 1.79
C ARG A 19 -30.14 12.91 1.08
N GLU A 20 -29.90 13.21 -0.21
CA GLU A 20 -30.93 13.77 -1.07
C GLU A 20 -31.83 12.65 -1.58
N LYS A 21 -33.12 12.78 -1.33
CA LYS A 21 -34.20 11.88 -1.81
C LYS A 21 -34.29 12.00 -3.33
N GLY A 22 -33.98 10.93 -4.04
CA GLY A 22 -34.36 10.79 -5.44
C GLY A 22 -33.33 10.20 -6.39
N CYS A 23 -32.81 8.99 -6.12
CA CYS A 23 -32.27 8.12 -7.18
C CYS A 23 -32.15 6.67 -6.69
N ALA A 24 -33.19 5.89 -6.87
CA ALA A 24 -33.27 4.48 -6.41
C ALA A 24 -32.49 3.49 -7.30
N VAL A 25 -31.76 3.93 -8.33
CA VAL A 25 -31.09 3.06 -9.32
C VAL A 25 -29.57 3.01 -9.15
N ARG A 26 -28.95 3.93 -8.44
CA ARG A 26 -27.49 3.98 -8.22
C ARG A 26 -27.02 3.27 -6.93
N ASP A 27 -27.88 2.54 -6.24
CA ASP A 27 -27.53 2.00 -4.92
C ASP A 27 -26.71 0.70 -4.98
N VAL A 28 -26.64 0.00 -6.10
CA VAL A 28 -25.91 -1.28 -6.21
C VAL A 28 -24.66 -1.13 -7.03
N VAL A 29 -23.53 -1.49 -6.40
CA VAL A 29 -22.24 -1.58 -7.10
C VAL A 29 -21.99 -3.01 -7.57
N TRP A 30 -21.59 -3.14 -8.82
CA TRP A 30 -21.19 -4.39 -9.43
C TRP A 30 -19.66 -4.46 -9.55
N ALA A 31 -19.14 -5.66 -9.37
CA ALA A 31 -17.73 -5.98 -9.54
C ALA A 31 -17.58 -6.99 -10.68
N GLU A 32 -16.69 -6.70 -11.59
CA GLU A 32 -16.22 -7.61 -12.64
C GLU A 32 -14.80 -8.06 -12.29
N PHE A 33 -14.57 -9.36 -12.22
CA PHE A 33 -13.28 -9.94 -11.84
C PHE A 33 -13.12 -11.35 -12.42
N HIS A 34 -11.89 -11.87 -12.42
CA HIS A 34 -11.64 -13.23 -12.85
C HIS A 34 -11.98 -14.23 -11.72
N SER A 35 -12.78 -15.27 -12.04
CA SER A 35 -13.02 -16.39 -11.14
C SER A 35 -11.74 -17.21 -10.92
N PRO A 36 -11.69 -18.16 -9.96
CA PRO A 36 -10.57 -19.09 -9.81
C PRO A 36 -10.23 -19.86 -11.08
N ALA A 37 -11.24 -20.11 -11.94
CA ALA A 37 -11.06 -20.79 -13.23
C ALA A 37 -10.65 -19.82 -14.37
N GLY A 38 -10.29 -18.58 -14.07
CA GLY A 38 -9.84 -17.57 -15.05
C GLY A 38 -10.95 -16.97 -15.92
N ARG A 39 -12.23 -17.28 -15.65
CA ARG A 39 -13.36 -16.69 -16.40
C ARG A 39 -13.73 -15.34 -15.81
N LEU A 40 -13.96 -14.35 -16.66
CA LEU A 40 -14.48 -13.06 -16.25
C LEU A 40 -15.93 -13.22 -15.79
N VAL A 41 -16.23 -12.81 -14.56
CA VAL A 41 -17.54 -12.88 -13.92
C VAL A 41 -17.93 -11.53 -13.37
N ARG A 42 -19.24 -11.27 -13.31
CA ARG A 42 -19.79 -10.03 -12.75
C ARG A 42 -20.75 -10.37 -11.61
N ARG A 43 -20.55 -9.76 -10.44
CA ARG A 43 -21.39 -9.97 -9.25
C ARG A 43 -21.58 -8.65 -8.49
N PRO A 44 -22.67 -8.51 -7.70
CA PRO A 44 -22.79 -7.43 -6.74
C PRO A 44 -21.64 -7.49 -5.73
N VAL A 45 -21.04 -6.34 -5.40
CA VAL A 45 -19.90 -6.30 -4.45
C VAL A 45 -20.28 -6.79 -3.06
N SER A 46 -21.55 -6.69 -2.67
CA SER A 46 -22.07 -7.24 -1.39
C SER A 46 -21.88 -8.75 -1.23
N GLN A 47 -21.64 -9.48 -2.32
CA GLN A 47 -21.35 -10.92 -2.31
C GLN A 47 -19.86 -11.23 -2.19
N LEU A 48 -18.97 -10.21 -2.17
CA LEU A 48 -17.53 -10.38 -2.28
C LEU A 48 -16.75 -10.21 -0.96
N LEU A 49 -17.44 -10.10 0.18
CA LEU A 49 -16.80 -9.92 1.49
C LEU A 49 -15.65 -10.92 1.75
N ARG A 50 -15.82 -12.17 1.35
CA ARG A 50 -14.85 -13.26 1.55
C ARG A 50 -14.15 -13.70 0.27
N GLU A 51 -14.37 -13.01 -0.85
CA GLU A 51 -13.70 -13.34 -2.10
C GLU A 51 -12.21 -12.99 -2.01
N ALA A 52 -11.35 -13.94 -2.38
CA ALA A 52 -9.90 -13.75 -2.39
C ALA A 52 -9.46 -13.01 -3.66
N LEU A 53 -9.84 -11.74 -3.81
CA LEU A 53 -9.50 -10.93 -4.98
C LEU A 53 -7.99 -10.72 -5.13
N GLU A 54 -7.24 -10.77 -4.04
CA GLU A 54 -5.77 -10.71 -4.03
C GLU A 54 -5.11 -11.85 -4.81
N GLU A 55 -5.82 -12.94 -5.05
CA GLU A 55 -5.35 -14.11 -5.80
C GLU A 55 -5.81 -14.10 -7.27
N ARG A 56 -6.64 -13.13 -7.68
CA ARG A 56 -7.25 -13.11 -9.01
C ARG A 56 -6.34 -12.46 -10.05
N GLU A 57 -6.56 -12.85 -11.30
CA GLU A 57 -5.91 -12.19 -12.44
C GLU A 57 -6.41 -10.75 -12.55
N PRO A 58 -5.55 -9.82 -12.98
CA PRO A 58 -5.96 -8.44 -13.20
C PRO A 58 -6.97 -8.33 -14.35
N VAL A 59 -8.04 -7.55 -14.13
CA VAL A 59 -9.06 -7.24 -15.15
C VAL A 59 -8.61 -6.13 -16.12
N TRP A 60 -7.49 -5.50 -15.81
CA TRP A 60 -6.91 -4.42 -16.60
C TRP A 60 -5.39 -4.49 -16.58
N LYS A 61 -4.75 -4.03 -17.64
CA LYS A 61 -3.29 -3.87 -17.72
C LYS A 61 -2.96 -2.59 -18.47
N PRO A 62 -1.90 -1.86 -18.11
CA PRO A 62 -1.51 -0.66 -18.83
C PRO A 62 -1.07 -1.01 -20.24
N VAL A 63 -1.70 -0.35 -21.22
CA VAL A 63 -1.27 -0.46 -22.62
C VAL A 63 0.07 0.27 -22.77
N GLN A 64 1.05 -0.41 -23.35
CA GLN A 64 2.34 0.17 -23.71
C GLN A 64 2.32 0.52 -25.20
N TYR A 65 2.70 1.73 -25.53
CA TYR A 65 2.86 2.19 -26.92
C TYR A 65 4.05 3.15 -27.02
N ARG A 66 4.60 3.28 -28.22
CA ARG A 66 5.72 4.17 -28.48
C ARG A 66 5.32 5.63 -28.20
N GLY A 67 6.11 6.34 -27.40
CA GLY A 67 5.82 7.73 -26.99
C GLY A 67 5.02 7.86 -25.71
N LYS A 68 4.61 6.77 -25.05
CA LYS A 68 4.01 6.83 -23.71
C LYS A 68 5.04 7.30 -22.68
N GLN A 69 4.75 8.40 -22.00
CA GLN A 69 5.64 8.97 -20.97
C GLN A 69 5.59 8.24 -19.63
N ALA A 70 4.51 7.49 -19.34
CA ALA A 70 4.38 6.75 -18.10
C ALA A 70 5.19 5.43 -18.14
N ILE A 71 6.07 5.26 -17.15
CA ILE A 71 6.86 4.04 -16.99
C ILE A 71 6.04 3.03 -16.20
N ALA A 72 5.52 2.00 -16.88
CA ALA A 72 4.92 0.86 -16.20
C ALA A 72 6.00 -0.11 -15.74
N THR A 73 5.83 -0.62 -14.54
CA THR A 73 6.74 -1.59 -13.92
C THR A 73 5.97 -2.61 -13.09
N TRP A 74 6.68 -3.52 -12.46
CA TRP A 74 6.13 -4.60 -11.67
C TRP A 74 6.75 -4.60 -10.28
N TRP A 75 5.92 -4.82 -9.28
CA TRP A 75 6.35 -5.02 -7.92
C TRP A 75 5.99 -6.44 -7.47
N ARG A 76 6.92 -7.18 -6.90
CA ARG A 76 6.64 -8.48 -6.31
C ARG A 76 6.53 -8.32 -4.79
N PRO A 77 5.32 -8.33 -4.22
CA PRO A 77 5.17 -8.30 -2.77
C PRO A 77 5.86 -9.50 -2.12
N ALA A 78 6.42 -9.32 -0.93
CA ALA A 78 7.04 -10.43 -0.20
C ALA A 78 5.98 -11.50 0.10
N GLY A 79 6.30 -12.77 -0.21
CA GLY A 79 5.36 -13.87 -0.02
C GLY A 79 4.25 -14.02 -1.06
N ALA A 80 4.07 -13.04 -1.97
CA ALA A 80 3.08 -13.17 -3.02
C ALA A 80 3.55 -14.09 -4.15
N ALA A 81 2.63 -14.91 -4.67
CA ALA A 81 2.88 -15.78 -5.83
C ALA A 81 3.06 -14.97 -7.13
N ARG A 82 2.46 -13.77 -7.21
CA ARG A 82 2.38 -12.96 -8.43
C ARG A 82 2.95 -11.56 -8.23
N HIS A 83 3.34 -10.94 -9.34
CA HIS A 83 3.73 -9.55 -9.38
C HIS A 83 2.49 -8.66 -9.43
N ALA A 84 2.46 -7.59 -8.65
CA ALA A 84 1.52 -6.49 -8.77
C ALA A 84 2.04 -5.49 -9.83
N GLY A 85 1.21 -5.17 -10.80
CA GLY A 85 1.56 -4.19 -11.82
C GLY A 85 1.47 -2.77 -11.27
N CYS A 86 2.37 -1.91 -11.73
CA CYS A 86 2.41 -0.49 -11.39
C CYS A 86 2.41 0.32 -12.68
N ALA A 87 1.31 1.00 -12.97
CA ALA A 87 1.14 1.74 -14.23
C ALA A 87 2.04 2.98 -14.32
N THR A 88 2.52 3.49 -13.19
CA THR A 88 3.41 4.65 -13.07
C THR A 88 4.40 4.46 -11.92
N LEU A 89 5.36 5.37 -11.80
CA LEU A 89 6.31 5.39 -10.67
C LEU A 89 5.61 5.73 -9.34
N GLU A 90 4.54 6.52 -9.37
CA GLU A 90 3.71 6.80 -8.18
C GLU A 90 2.97 5.52 -7.74
N ALA A 91 2.44 4.73 -8.68
CA ALA A 91 1.88 3.42 -8.34
C ALA A 91 2.92 2.48 -7.71
N LEU A 92 4.17 2.55 -8.17
CA LEU A 92 5.27 1.82 -7.54
C LEU A 92 5.56 2.31 -6.11
N ALA A 93 5.47 3.63 -5.88
CA ALA A 93 5.60 4.19 -4.52
C ALA A 93 4.46 3.71 -3.61
N ALA A 94 3.22 3.71 -4.11
CA ALA A 94 2.06 3.17 -3.38
C ALA A 94 2.21 1.67 -3.09
N ALA A 95 2.71 0.86 -4.04
CA ALA A 95 2.98 -0.55 -3.81
C ALA A 95 4.04 -0.78 -2.71
N ARG A 96 5.09 0.06 -2.66
CA ARG A 96 6.07 0.02 -1.56
C ARG A 96 5.47 0.39 -0.23
N ALA A 97 4.59 1.41 -0.20
CA ALA A 97 3.88 1.81 1.00
C ALA A 97 2.97 0.69 1.52
N LEU A 98 2.26 0.00 0.63
CA LEU A 98 1.44 -1.16 0.98
C LEU A 98 2.26 -2.31 1.58
N GLU A 99 3.41 -2.63 0.98
CA GLU A 99 4.26 -3.69 1.53
C GLU A 99 4.94 -3.29 2.84
N PHE A 100 5.15 -2.00 3.05
CA PHE A 100 5.71 -1.46 4.29
C PHE A 100 4.69 -1.35 5.42
N ASP A 101 3.38 -1.32 5.10
CA ASP A 101 2.29 -1.28 6.07
C ASP A 101 2.18 -2.63 6.79
N PRO A 102 2.40 -2.69 8.12
CA PRO A 102 2.35 -3.95 8.88
C PRO A 102 0.94 -4.55 8.93
N GLU A 103 -0.11 -3.76 8.65
CA GLU A 103 -1.48 -4.28 8.56
C GLU A 103 -1.71 -5.08 7.27
N VAL A 104 -0.90 -4.89 6.23
CA VAL A 104 -1.10 -5.53 4.92
C VAL A 104 -0.39 -6.89 4.88
N ALA A 105 -1.17 -7.96 4.77
CA ALA A 105 -0.65 -9.32 4.60
C ALA A 105 -0.22 -9.59 3.15
N THR A 106 -1.02 -9.16 2.18
CA THR A 106 -0.72 -9.30 0.74
C THR A 106 -1.55 -8.32 -0.07
N PHE A 107 -1.17 -8.08 -1.32
CA PHE A 107 -1.94 -7.26 -2.25
C PHE A 107 -1.68 -7.64 -3.70
N THR A 108 -2.62 -7.23 -4.57
CA THR A 108 -2.51 -7.38 -6.03
C THR A 108 -2.95 -6.10 -6.73
N ALA A 109 -2.62 -5.97 -8.01
CA ALA A 109 -3.03 -4.82 -8.81
C ALA A 109 -4.22 -5.16 -9.70
N TRP A 110 -5.17 -4.23 -9.82
CA TRP A 110 -6.29 -4.26 -10.77
C TRP A 110 -7.14 -5.54 -10.77
N PRO A 111 -7.46 -6.17 -9.62
CA PRO A 111 -8.16 -7.46 -9.63
C PRO A 111 -9.64 -7.34 -9.94
N VAL A 112 -10.19 -6.12 -9.88
CA VAL A 112 -11.63 -5.88 -10.00
C VAL A 112 -11.92 -4.59 -10.75
N ARG A 113 -12.96 -4.59 -11.59
CA ARG A 113 -13.59 -3.39 -12.16
C ARG A 113 -14.91 -3.16 -11.45
N LEU A 114 -15.08 -1.98 -10.90
CA LEU A 114 -16.30 -1.54 -10.24
C LEU A 114 -17.16 -0.73 -11.20
N SER A 115 -18.48 -0.88 -11.12
CA SER A 115 -19.44 -0.07 -11.88
C SER A 115 -20.75 0.05 -11.13
N TRP A 116 -21.50 1.13 -11.36
CA TRP A 116 -22.89 1.20 -10.93
C TRP A 116 -23.77 0.20 -11.68
N ALA A 117 -24.91 -0.18 -11.10
CA ALA A 117 -25.86 -1.12 -11.72
C ALA A 117 -26.45 -0.58 -13.02
N ASP A 118 -26.64 0.73 -13.12
CA ASP A 118 -27.15 1.43 -14.31
C ASP A 118 -26.11 1.55 -15.45
N GLY A 119 -24.88 1.05 -15.25
CA GLY A 119 -23.79 1.18 -16.19
C GLY A 119 -23.11 2.55 -16.15
N GLY A 120 -23.57 3.47 -15.31
CA GLY A 120 -22.94 4.77 -15.07
C GLY A 120 -21.61 4.62 -14.33
N GLY A 121 -20.57 5.27 -14.80
CA GLY A 121 -19.23 5.30 -14.17
C GLY A 121 -18.60 3.92 -13.96
N THR A 122 -17.38 3.74 -14.37
CA THR A 122 -16.59 2.54 -14.09
C THR A 122 -15.23 2.93 -13.55
N HIS A 123 -14.70 2.14 -12.62
CA HIS A 123 -13.35 2.35 -12.10
C HIS A 123 -12.64 1.03 -11.81
N VAL A 124 -11.34 1.00 -12.05
CA VAL A 124 -10.46 -0.10 -11.68
C VAL A 124 -9.50 0.42 -10.62
N PRO A 125 -9.67 0.02 -9.34
CA PRO A 125 -8.75 0.40 -8.28
C PRO A 125 -7.31 -0.02 -8.59
N ASP A 126 -6.34 0.78 -8.18
CA ASP A 126 -4.92 0.46 -8.41
C ASP A 126 -4.51 -0.84 -7.74
N PHE A 127 -4.93 -1.00 -6.47
CA PHE A 127 -4.61 -2.21 -5.70
C PHE A 127 -5.80 -2.67 -4.86
N PHE A 128 -5.79 -3.95 -4.57
CA PHE A 128 -6.62 -4.59 -3.55
C PHE A 128 -5.69 -5.30 -2.57
N ALA A 129 -5.81 -4.99 -1.30
CA ALA A 129 -5.00 -5.56 -0.25
C ALA A 129 -5.84 -6.41 0.70
N ARG A 130 -5.29 -7.54 1.14
CA ARG A 130 -5.77 -8.31 2.28
C ARG A 130 -4.98 -7.91 3.50
N LEU A 131 -5.70 -7.53 4.57
CA LEU A 131 -5.09 -7.16 5.84
C LEU A 131 -4.81 -8.39 6.69
N ALA A 132 -3.92 -8.25 7.67
CA ALA A 132 -3.53 -9.33 8.56
C ALA A 132 -4.70 -9.86 9.42
N ASP A 133 -5.72 -9.04 9.67
CA ASP A 133 -6.95 -9.42 10.37
C ASP A 133 -8.03 -10.03 9.43
N GLY A 134 -7.70 -10.23 8.15
CA GLY A 134 -8.60 -10.80 7.15
C GLY A 134 -9.51 -9.80 6.45
N ARG A 135 -9.59 -8.55 6.91
CA ARG A 135 -10.31 -7.49 6.19
C ARG A 135 -9.65 -7.18 4.85
N ALA A 136 -10.36 -6.48 3.99
CA ALA A 136 -9.85 -6.06 2.70
C ALA A 136 -9.83 -4.53 2.57
N ARG A 137 -8.89 -4.04 1.75
CA ARG A 137 -8.70 -2.62 1.47
C ARG A 137 -8.56 -2.40 -0.02
N LEU A 138 -9.41 -1.54 -0.58
CA LEU A 138 -9.21 -0.96 -1.90
C LEU A 138 -8.25 0.20 -1.78
N VAL A 139 -7.26 0.25 -2.66
CA VAL A 139 -6.32 1.37 -2.74
C VAL A 139 -6.40 1.98 -4.11
N VAL A 140 -6.65 3.27 -4.14
CA VAL A 140 -6.70 4.09 -5.35
C VAL A 140 -5.75 5.26 -5.18
N ARG A 141 -5.16 5.70 -6.27
CA ARG A 141 -4.35 6.92 -6.26
C ARG A 141 -5.20 8.10 -6.70
N ALA A 142 -5.09 9.20 -5.96
CA ALA A 142 -5.67 10.45 -6.44
C ALA A 142 -5.00 10.84 -7.77
N PRO A 143 -5.76 11.27 -8.78
CA PRO A 143 -5.18 11.74 -10.02
C PRO A 143 -4.31 12.97 -9.76
N GLY A 144 -3.11 12.99 -10.33
CA GLY A 144 -2.21 14.14 -10.26
C GLY A 144 -2.59 15.21 -11.30
N GLY A 145 -2.52 16.48 -10.91
CA GLY A 145 -2.68 17.61 -11.84
C GLY A 145 -4.09 17.77 -12.41
N THR A 146 -4.18 18.16 -13.67
CA THR A 146 -5.44 18.45 -14.38
C THR A 146 -6.26 17.22 -14.77
N ALA A 147 -5.78 16.01 -14.49
CA ALA A 147 -6.46 14.73 -14.80
C ALA A 147 -7.61 14.38 -13.83
N SER A 148 -8.12 15.37 -13.08
CA SER A 148 -9.15 15.18 -12.04
C SER A 148 -10.59 15.13 -12.56
N GLY A 149 -10.81 15.12 -13.90
CA GLY A 149 -12.15 15.28 -14.49
C GLY A 149 -13.20 14.30 -13.98
N ASP A 150 -12.85 13.02 -13.84
CA ASP A 150 -13.81 11.96 -13.45
C ASP A 150 -13.76 11.63 -11.95
N TRP A 151 -12.84 12.24 -11.19
CA TRP A 151 -12.61 11.89 -9.78
C TRP A 151 -13.82 12.13 -8.87
N PRO A 152 -14.61 13.20 -9.02
CA PRO A 152 -15.82 13.41 -8.24
C PRO A 152 -16.88 12.29 -8.41
N GLU A 153 -16.88 11.59 -9.56
CA GLU A 153 -17.79 10.46 -9.81
C GLU A 153 -17.24 9.14 -9.28
N VAL A 154 -15.91 9.02 -9.18
CA VAL A 154 -15.22 7.81 -8.72
C VAL A 154 -15.33 7.63 -7.22
N LEU A 155 -15.20 8.69 -6.42
CA LEU A 155 -15.27 8.61 -4.96
C LEU A 155 -16.58 8.01 -4.44
N PRO A 156 -17.78 8.45 -4.90
CA PRO A 156 -19.04 7.85 -4.47
C PRO A 156 -19.15 6.35 -4.82
N LEU A 157 -18.62 5.94 -5.98
CA LEU A 157 -18.58 4.54 -6.39
C LEU A 157 -17.71 3.70 -5.45
N LEU A 158 -16.53 4.18 -5.10
CA LEU A 158 -15.60 3.51 -4.20
C LEU A 158 -16.17 3.39 -2.79
N ASP A 159 -16.76 4.48 -2.28
CA ASP A 159 -17.38 4.51 -0.97
C ASP A 159 -18.57 3.54 -0.89
N ALA A 160 -19.43 3.53 -1.91
CA ALA A 160 -20.53 2.58 -1.99
C ALA A 160 -20.03 1.13 -2.06
N ALA A 161 -18.98 0.86 -2.85
CA ALA A 161 -18.35 -0.45 -2.92
C ALA A 161 -17.79 -0.87 -1.55
N GLY A 162 -17.08 0.03 -0.86
CA GLY A 162 -16.54 -0.20 0.47
C GLY A 162 -17.62 -0.57 1.48
N ARG A 163 -18.70 0.21 1.54
CA ARG A 163 -19.83 -0.07 2.45
C ARG A 163 -20.53 -1.40 2.13
N GLN A 164 -20.79 -1.68 0.85
CA GLN A 164 -21.52 -2.89 0.45
C GLN A 164 -20.71 -4.17 0.62
N ALA A 165 -19.42 -4.14 0.40
CA ALA A 165 -18.51 -5.29 0.53
C ALA A 165 -17.81 -5.39 1.90
N GLY A 166 -17.96 -4.39 2.77
CA GLY A 166 -17.20 -4.32 4.02
C GLY A 166 -15.70 -4.08 3.81
N TRP A 167 -15.31 -3.42 2.71
CA TRP A 167 -13.92 -3.10 2.40
C TRP A 167 -13.57 -1.70 2.89
N GLN A 168 -12.36 -1.53 3.39
CA GLN A 168 -11.77 -0.22 3.57
C GLN A 168 -11.47 0.40 2.20
N VAL A 169 -11.62 1.71 2.08
CA VAL A 169 -11.20 2.47 0.88
C VAL A 169 -10.12 3.45 1.30
N ARG A 170 -8.96 3.36 0.70
CA ARG A 170 -7.85 4.29 0.93
C ARG A 170 -7.48 4.99 -0.36
N VAL A 171 -7.54 6.30 -0.32
CA VAL A 171 -6.99 7.15 -1.39
C VAL A 171 -5.54 7.48 -1.04
N HIS A 172 -4.62 7.05 -1.87
CA HIS A 172 -3.20 7.38 -1.72
C HIS A 172 -2.88 8.66 -2.48
N THR A 173 -2.34 9.63 -1.78
CA THR A 173 -1.88 10.90 -2.34
C THR A 173 -0.36 11.06 -2.15
N PRO A 174 0.33 11.81 -3.02
CA PRO A 174 1.75 12.14 -2.78
C PRO A 174 2.00 12.87 -1.46
N ALA A 175 0.99 13.57 -0.93
CA ALA A 175 1.08 14.31 0.32
C ALA A 175 1.07 13.42 1.57
N ASP A 176 0.61 12.16 1.45
CA ASP A 176 0.55 11.22 2.57
C ASP A 176 1.92 10.74 3.06
N THR A 177 2.96 11.06 2.31
CA THR A 177 4.32 10.59 2.61
C THR A 177 5.31 11.73 2.39
N SER A 178 6.15 12.02 3.36
CA SER A 178 7.21 13.01 3.19
C SER A 178 8.21 12.56 2.11
N VAL A 179 8.91 13.52 1.50
CA VAL A 179 9.95 13.22 0.50
C VAL A 179 11.04 12.33 1.10
N ALA A 180 11.43 12.59 2.35
CA ALA A 180 12.42 11.79 3.06
C ALA A 180 11.93 10.35 3.27
N GLU A 181 10.70 10.19 3.72
CA GLU A 181 10.10 8.87 3.93
C GLU A 181 9.98 8.07 2.63
N ALA A 182 9.49 8.70 1.55
CA ALA A 182 9.39 8.06 0.24
C ALA A 182 10.75 7.57 -0.25
N GLU A 183 11.81 8.38 -0.09
CA GLU A 183 13.17 8.02 -0.48
C GLU A 183 13.77 6.93 0.43
N ASN A 184 13.53 7.00 1.73
CA ASN A 184 13.95 5.98 2.69
C ASN A 184 13.30 4.62 2.35
N ARG A 185 11.99 4.59 2.13
CA ARG A 185 11.27 3.39 1.68
C ARG A 185 11.82 2.87 0.36
N ARG A 186 12.11 3.75 -0.61
CA ARG A 186 12.70 3.38 -1.89
C ARG A 186 14.05 2.69 -1.73
N ARG A 187 14.93 3.23 -0.89
CA ARG A 187 16.27 2.68 -0.63
C ARG A 187 16.22 1.38 0.15
N LEU A 188 15.41 1.33 1.20
CA LEU A 188 15.35 0.19 2.13
C LEU A 188 14.54 -0.98 1.57
N SER A 189 13.64 -0.76 0.60
CA SER A 189 12.83 -1.83 0.00
C SER A 189 13.62 -2.96 -0.63
N ARG A 190 14.91 -2.74 -0.99
CA ARG A 190 15.80 -3.80 -1.49
C ARG A 190 16.12 -4.86 -0.44
N TYR A 191 15.97 -4.52 0.84
CA TYR A 191 16.25 -5.40 1.97
C TYR A 191 15.01 -6.12 2.52
N ARG A 192 13.87 -6.02 1.85
CA ARG A 192 12.58 -6.58 2.28
C ARG A 192 12.48 -8.11 2.28
N HIS A 193 13.36 -8.79 1.55
CA HIS A 193 13.26 -10.23 1.33
C HIS A 193 13.68 -11.06 2.53
N ALA A 194 12.86 -12.08 2.88
CA ALA A 194 13.11 -12.98 4.00
C ALA A 194 14.45 -13.75 3.92
N ARG A 195 15.03 -13.90 2.71
CA ARG A 195 16.37 -14.50 2.55
C ARG A 195 17.50 -13.74 3.25
N LEU A 196 17.25 -12.50 3.66
CA LEU A 196 18.19 -11.69 4.44
C LEU A 196 18.01 -11.92 5.95
N ALA A 197 16.96 -12.62 6.37
CA ALA A 197 16.71 -12.85 7.78
C ALA A 197 17.74 -13.84 8.36
N ASP A 198 18.43 -13.38 9.40
CA ASP A 198 19.37 -14.14 10.22
C ASP A 198 19.04 -13.88 11.69
N ALA A 199 18.57 -14.91 12.38
CA ALA A 199 18.07 -14.79 13.73
C ALA A 199 19.18 -14.43 14.75
N GLU A 200 20.40 -14.95 14.57
CA GLU A 200 21.53 -14.66 15.46
C GLU A 200 22.01 -13.22 15.24
N ALA A 201 22.17 -12.80 14.01
CA ALA A 201 22.51 -11.41 13.70
C ALA A 201 21.41 -10.44 14.17
N ALA A 202 20.13 -10.81 14.03
CA ALA A 202 19.02 -10.00 14.54
C ALA A 202 19.11 -9.82 16.06
N ARG A 203 19.39 -10.89 16.81
CA ARG A 203 19.55 -10.84 18.27
C ARG A 203 20.67 -9.90 18.69
N LEU A 204 21.84 -9.99 18.04
CA LEU A 204 22.98 -9.12 18.32
C LEU A 204 22.67 -7.66 17.98
N LEU A 205 22.03 -7.40 16.84
CA LEU A 205 21.61 -6.06 16.43
C LEU A 205 20.57 -5.47 17.40
N HIS A 206 19.58 -6.25 17.85
CA HIS A 206 18.62 -5.78 18.86
C HIS A 206 19.34 -5.38 20.16
N ALA A 207 20.31 -6.17 20.62
CA ALA A 207 21.10 -5.81 21.78
C ALA A 207 21.93 -4.53 21.56
N ALA A 208 22.55 -4.40 20.38
CA ALA A 208 23.35 -3.22 20.03
C ALA A 208 22.51 -1.94 19.94
N PHE A 209 21.26 -2.04 19.49
CA PHE A 209 20.34 -0.91 19.33
C PHE A 209 19.32 -0.77 20.48
N ALA A 210 19.54 -1.43 21.60
CA ALA A 210 18.75 -1.20 22.83
C ALA A 210 18.85 0.25 23.33
N THR A 211 19.95 0.94 23.00
CA THR A 211 20.12 2.39 23.15
C THR A 211 20.27 3.03 21.78
N PRO A 212 19.57 4.15 21.48
CA PRO A 212 19.67 4.84 20.21
C PRO A 212 21.09 5.24 19.85
N ARG A 213 21.55 4.87 18.65
CA ARG A 213 22.88 5.22 18.13
C ARG A 213 22.90 5.19 16.60
N PRO A 214 23.90 5.78 15.95
CA PRO A 214 24.09 5.66 14.49
C PRO A 214 24.17 4.22 14.02
N LEU A 215 23.62 3.92 12.82
CA LEU A 215 23.60 2.56 12.27
C LEU A 215 25.01 1.94 12.23
N THR A 216 26.01 2.68 11.73
CA THR A 216 27.38 2.18 11.61
C THR A 216 27.99 1.81 12.97
N GLU A 217 27.75 2.59 13.99
CA GLU A 217 28.25 2.32 15.36
C GLU A 217 27.57 1.06 15.95
N GLY A 218 26.25 0.93 15.81
CA GLY A 218 25.53 -0.23 16.28
C GLY A 218 25.94 -1.52 15.56
N VAL A 219 26.17 -1.43 14.26
CA VAL A 219 26.68 -2.56 13.46
C VAL A 219 28.08 -2.96 13.92
N ALA A 220 29.00 -2.01 14.10
CA ALA A 220 30.36 -2.29 14.60
C ALA A 220 30.36 -2.94 16.00
N ALA A 221 29.43 -2.53 16.87
CA ALA A 221 29.29 -3.09 18.21
C ALA A 221 28.87 -4.57 18.25
N THR A 222 28.32 -5.11 17.15
CA THR A 222 27.92 -6.54 17.09
C THR A 222 29.10 -7.49 16.93
N GLY A 223 30.26 -7.02 16.43
CA GLY A 223 31.40 -7.86 16.07
C GLY A 223 31.19 -8.75 14.84
N LEU A 224 30.04 -8.61 14.16
CA LEU A 224 29.74 -9.35 12.91
C LEU A 224 30.47 -8.75 11.71
N PRO A 225 30.66 -9.53 10.62
CA PRO A 225 31.14 -8.98 9.35
C PRO A 225 30.25 -7.82 8.91
N GLU A 226 30.84 -6.66 8.65
CA GLU A 226 30.12 -5.39 8.44
C GLU A 226 29.06 -5.45 7.36
N LEU A 227 29.35 -6.02 6.20
CA LEU A 227 28.40 -6.09 5.08
C LEU A 227 27.17 -6.93 5.41
N SER A 228 27.37 -8.05 6.12
CA SER A 228 26.27 -8.93 6.54
C SER A 228 25.41 -8.25 7.61
N ALA A 229 26.05 -7.62 8.60
CA ALA A 229 25.38 -6.91 9.66
C ALA A 229 24.60 -5.69 9.15
N LEU A 230 25.17 -4.92 8.19
CA LEU A 230 24.46 -3.82 7.53
C LEU A 230 23.22 -4.31 6.75
N ALA A 231 23.36 -5.40 5.97
CA ALA A 231 22.22 -5.96 5.23
C ALA A 231 21.11 -6.40 6.17
N GLN A 232 21.46 -7.08 7.28
CA GLN A 232 20.52 -7.52 8.29
C GLN A 232 19.89 -6.33 9.03
N ALA A 233 20.66 -5.32 9.41
CA ALA A 233 20.13 -4.13 10.07
C ALA A 233 19.14 -3.37 9.17
N HIS A 234 19.42 -3.21 7.88
CA HIS A 234 18.49 -2.62 6.93
C HIS A 234 17.23 -3.48 6.75
N HIS A 235 17.36 -4.82 6.78
CA HIS A 235 16.22 -5.73 6.77
C HIS A 235 15.33 -5.52 8.01
N LEU A 236 15.91 -5.44 9.20
CA LEU A 236 15.18 -5.19 10.45
C LEU A 236 14.52 -3.79 10.46
N ILE A 237 15.16 -2.77 9.89
CA ILE A 237 14.55 -1.44 9.72
C ILE A 237 13.34 -1.54 8.78
N TRP A 238 13.47 -2.24 7.65
CA TRP A 238 12.33 -2.45 6.75
C TRP A 238 11.19 -3.21 7.42
N LYS A 239 11.49 -4.22 8.23
CA LYS A 239 10.51 -4.99 9.01
C LYS A 239 9.97 -4.22 10.22
N GLN A 240 10.48 -3.02 10.48
CA GLN A 240 10.14 -2.17 11.62
C GLN A 240 10.48 -2.78 13.00
N ASP A 241 11.33 -3.79 13.04
CA ASP A 241 11.90 -4.34 14.27
C ASP A 241 12.97 -3.39 14.85
N LEU A 242 13.73 -2.72 13.98
CA LEU A 242 14.53 -1.55 14.30
C LEU A 242 13.82 -0.30 13.76
N ARG A 243 13.87 0.80 14.49
CA ARG A 243 13.22 2.05 14.21
C ARG A 243 14.22 3.11 13.77
N ILE A 244 13.78 4.00 12.89
CA ILE A 244 14.45 5.24 12.48
C ILE A 244 13.41 6.36 12.45
N ASP A 245 13.84 7.61 12.37
CA ASP A 245 12.95 8.69 11.99
C ASP A 245 12.75 8.69 10.47
N TRP A 246 11.58 8.26 10.04
CA TRP A 246 11.24 8.17 8.62
C TRP A 246 11.09 9.52 7.95
N ASN A 247 10.82 10.60 8.71
CA ASN A 247 10.64 11.96 8.19
C ASN A 247 11.96 12.69 7.91
N LEU A 248 13.08 12.11 8.32
CA LEU A 248 14.42 12.63 8.05
C LEU A 248 15.15 11.74 7.04
N PRO A 249 16.01 12.30 6.18
CA PRO A 249 16.87 11.51 5.29
C PRO A 249 17.74 10.51 6.10
N PHE A 250 17.62 9.24 5.76
CA PHE A 250 18.38 8.20 6.44
C PHE A 250 19.84 8.17 5.95
N VAL A 251 20.75 8.51 6.85
CA VAL A 251 22.21 8.49 6.64
C VAL A 251 22.85 7.56 7.66
N PRO A 252 23.38 6.38 7.28
CA PRO A 252 23.87 5.34 8.20
C PRO A 252 24.83 5.81 9.29
N ALA A 253 25.70 6.76 8.97
CA ALA A 253 26.70 7.30 9.91
C ALA A 253 26.16 8.35 10.89
N ARG A 254 24.89 8.81 10.72
CA ARG A 254 24.33 9.92 11.52
C ARG A 254 22.95 9.62 12.06
N SER A 255 22.11 8.92 11.28
CA SER A 255 20.74 8.64 11.67
C SER A 255 20.71 7.65 12.82
N LEU A 256 20.01 8.03 13.89
CA LEU A 256 19.83 7.16 15.03
C LEU A 256 18.93 5.98 14.65
N VAL A 257 19.29 4.82 15.15
CA VAL A 257 18.54 3.57 15.05
C VAL A 257 18.31 3.06 16.46
N TRP A 258 17.12 2.52 16.73
CA TRP A 258 16.76 1.98 18.04
C TRP A 258 15.76 0.83 17.92
N THR A 259 15.60 0.04 18.97
CA THR A 259 14.57 -1.00 19.06
C THR A 259 13.21 -0.40 19.44
N SER A 260 12.11 -1.06 19.09
CA SER A 260 10.76 -0.62 19.46
C SER A 260 10.55 -0.55 20.99
N THR A 261 11.29 -1.31 21.78
CA THR A 261 11.28 -1.26 23.24
C THR A 261 11.96 -0.02 23.81
N ALA A 262 12.99 0.52 23.13
CA ALA A 262 13.67 1.74 23.56
C ALA A 262 12.80 3.00 23.40
N SER A 263 11.87 3.02 22.45
CA SER A 263 10.93 4.14 22.23
C SER A 263 9.98 4.37 23.43
N ARG A 264 9.69 3.33 24.21
CA ARG A 264 8.86 3.45 25.44
C ARG A 264 9.55 4.18 26.60
N ALA A 265 10.88 4.29 26.58
CA ALA A 265 11.67 4.94 27.62
C ALA A 265 11.93 6.43 27.36
N MET A 266 11.62 6.94 26.15
CA MET A 266 11.84 8.33 25.73
C MET A 266 10.55 9.16 25.61
N ALA A 267 9.38 8.56 25.78
CA ALA A 267 8.06 9.20 25.82
C ALA A 267 7.54 9.31 27.26
#